data_4cdea76d2456301424bdee54db5b0c39
#
_entry.id   4cdea76d2456301424bdee54db5b0c39
#
_cell.length_a   1.000
_cell.length_b   1.000
_cell.length_c   1.000
_cell.angle_alpha   90.00
_cell.angle_beta   90.00
_cell.angle_gamma   90.00
#
_symmetry.space_group_name_H-M   'P 1'
#
loop_
_entity.id
_entity.type
_entity.pdbx_description
1 polymer ?
#
loop_
_entity_poly.entity_id
_entity_poly.type
_entity_poly.pdbx_seq_one_letter_code
_entity_poly.pdbx_strand_id
1 'polypeptide(L)'
;HPISDALEGITHSLCTLEFADHRPLYDWVLDNISIDCHPQQIEFSRLNLQYTVMSKRKLTQLVEEKLVDGWDDPRMPTISGLRRRGYTPAAIRKFVETVGVAKRDNIIDVALLEYCIREDLNKTAPRVMAVLDPVKLVITNYPEEKVEWLQAENSQEDESLGFRKVPFSRELYIEKEDF
;
A
#
# COMPACT_ATOMS: atom_id res chain seq x y z
N HIS A 1 4.85 6.53 -30.84
CA HIS A 1 5.50 6.91 -29.59
C HIS A 1 6.52 8.03 -29.81
N PRO A 2 7.71 7.85 -30.49
CA PRO A 2 8.66 8.96 -30.67
C PRO A 2 8.08 10.15 -31.44
N ILE A 3 7.27 9.90 -32.46
CA ILE A 3 6.61 10.96 -33.23
C ILE A 3 5.62 11.77 -32.38
N SER A 4 4.80 11.12 -31.59
CA SER A 4 3.89 11.81 -30.65
C SER A 4 4.64 12.65 -29.65
N ASP A 5 5.70 12.08 -29.06
CA ASP A 5 6.55 12.78 -28.08
C ASP A 5 7.18 14.05 -28.70
N ALA A 6 7.67 13.95 -29.94
CA ALA A 6 8.25 15.11 -30.63
C ALA A 6 7.19 16.16 -31.00
N LEU A 7 6.01 15.76 -31.47
CA LEU A 7 4.90 16.66 -31.81
C LEU A 7 4.37 17.43 -30.58
N GLU A 8 4.35 16.76 -29.43
CA GLU A 8 3.88 17.33 -28.17
C GLU A 8 4.96 18.16 -27.44
N GLY A 9 6.19 18.20 -27.97
CA GLY A 9 7.29 18.96 -27.37
C GLY A 9 7.76 18.38 -26.03
N ILE A 10 7.65 17.07 -25.84
CA ILE A 10 8.09 16.37 -24.62
C ILE A 10 9.61 16.43 -24.54
N THR A 11 10.15 16.65 -23.35
CA THR A 11 11.61 16.69 -23.12
C THR A 11 12.16 15.32 -22.74
N HIS A 12 11.40 14.54 -21.98
CA HIS A 12 11.81 13.25 -21.44
C HIS A 12 10.70 12.21 -21.61
N SER A 13 11.01 11.10 -22.28
CA SER A 13 10.15 9.95 -22.44
C SER A 13 10.59 8.85 -21.49
N LEU A 14 9.71 8.41 -20.60
CA LEU A 14 10.04 7.48 -19.53
C LEU A 14 9.46 6.10 -19.81
N CYS A 15 10.29 5.06 -19.63
CA CYS A 15 9.85 3.67 -19.76
C CYS A 15 10.59 2.73 -18.80
N THR A 16 10.18 1.48 -18.73
CA THR A 16 10.85 0.47 -17.92
C THR A 16 12.05 -0.14 -18.65
N LEU A 17 13.00 -0.71 -17.89
CA LEU A 17 14.26 -1.27 -18.42
C LEU A 17 14.08 -2.33 -19.51
N GLU A 18 12.96 -3.03 -19.55
CA GLU A 18 12.64 -4.01 -20.59
C GLU A 18 12.57 -3.40 -22.01
N PHE A 19 12.49 -2.07 -22.10
CA PHE A 19 12.47 -1.33 -23.38
C PHE A 19 13.81 -0.62 -23.69
N ALA A 20 14.85 -0.86 -22.90
CA ALA A 20 16.16 -0.22 -23.11
C ALA A 20 16.74 -0.54 -24.50
N ASP A 21 16.56 -1.76 -25.00
CA ASP A 21 17.01 -2.17 -26.32
C ASP A 21 16.26 -1.48 -27.48
N HIS A 22 15.14 -0.83 -27.18
CA HIS A 22 14.36 -0.06 -28.17
C HIS A 22 14.82 1.39 -28.29
N ARG A 23 15.69 1.89 -27.42
CA ARG A 23 16.20 3.28 -27.47
C ARG A 23 16.85 3.63 -28.80
N PRO A 24 17.72 2.78 -29.40
CA PRO A 24 18.29 3.09 -30.71
C PRO A 24 17.25 3.27 -31.80
N LEU A 25 16.13 2.53 -31.77
CA LEU A 25 15.02 2.71 -32.70
C LEU A 25 14.25 4.00 -32.42
N TYR A 26 14.07 4.36 -31.15
CA TYR A 26 13.44 5.62 -30.74
C TYR A 26 14.23 6.82 -31.28
N ASP A 27 15.54 6.85 -31.06
CA ASP A 27 16.44 7.90 -31.52
C ASP A 27 16.48 7.96 -33.07
N TRP A 28 16.58 6.78 -33.72
CA TRP A 28 16.57 6.73 -35.19
C TRP A 28 15.28 7.31 -35.80
N VAL A 29 14.12 7.08 -35.21
CA VAL A 29 12.86 7.67 -35.68
C VAL A 29 12.91 9.19 -35.56
N LEU A 30 13.39 9.73 -34.43
CA LEU A 30 13.52 11.17 -34.22
C LEU A 30 14.47 11.82 -35.22
N ASP A 31 15.59 11.17 -35.53
CA ASP A 31 16.59 11.64 -36.51
C ASP A 31 16.07 11.68 -37.96
N ASN A 32 15.02 10.87 -38.24
CA ASN A 32 14.47 10.74 -39.59
C ASN A 32 13.10 11.42 -39.81
N ILE A 33 12.63 12.21 -38.83
CA ILE A 33 11.41 13.03 -38.96
C ILE A 33 11.77 14.53 -39.04
N SER A 34 10.93 15.29 -39.73
CA SER A 34 11.14 16.74 -39.94
C SER A 34 10.55 17.57 -38.76
N ILE A 35 10.75 17.13 -37.52
CA ILE A 35 10.27 17.80 -36.31
C ILE A 35 11.49 18.19 -35.51
N ASP A 36 11.62 19.48 -35.20
CA ASP A 36 12.75 20.01 -34.40
C ASP A 36 12.48 19.84 -32.88
N CYS A 37 12.38 18.60 -32.44
CA CYS A 37 12.25 18.22 -31.05
C CYS A 37 12.84 16.83 -30.84
N HIS A 38 13.82 16.70 -29.94
CA HIS A 38 14.49 15.44 -29.62
C HIS A 38 14.31 15.08 -28.15
N PRO A 39 13.19 14.45 -27.79
CA PRO A 39 12.97 13.91 -26.44
C PRO A 39 14.04 12.89 -26.06
N GLN A 40 14.48 12.91 -24.82
CA GLN A 40 15.41 11.91 -24.32
C GLN A 40 14.64 10.74 -23.69
N GLN A 41 14.82 9.51 -24.22
CA GLN A 41 14.28 8.33 -23.60
C GLN A 41 15.12 7.91 -22.38
N ILE A 42 14.47 7.73 -21.23
CA ILE A 42 15.09 7.30 -19.97
C ILE A 42 14.36 6.09 -19.44
N GLU A 43 15.11 5.03 -19.18
CA GLU A 43 14.59 3.79 -18.59
C GLU A 43 14.93 3.70 -17.11
N PHE A 44 14.01 3.06 -16.37
CA PHE A 44 14.18 2.77 -14.96
C PHE A 44 13.64 1.37 -14.62
N SER A 45 14.09 0.81 -13.50
CA SER A 45 13.65 -0.50 -13.06
C SER A 45 12.19 -0.51 -12.63
N ARG A 46 11.52 -1.62 -12.91
CA ARG A 46 10.19 -1.88 -12.38
C ARG A 46 10.29 -2.15 -10.87
N LEU A 47 9.33 -1.63 -10.10
CA LEU A 47 9.17 -1.99 -8.71
C LEU A 47 8.65 -3.44 -8.59
N ASN A 48 9.46 -4.32 -8.00
CA ASN A 48 9.06 -5.68 -7.67
C ASN A 48 9.01 -5.82 -6.15
N LEU A 49 7.91 -6.36 -5.62
CA LEU A 49 7.72 -6.63 -4.20
C LEU A 49 7.82 -8.13 -3.94
N GLN A 50 8.50 -8.53 -2.86
CA GLN A 50 8.47 -9.90 -2.36
C GLN A 50 7.03 -10.30 -2.01
N TYR A 51 6.72 -11.58 -2.19
CA TYR A 51 5.42 -12.16 -1.86
C TYR A 51 4.22 -11.48 -2.54
N THR A 52 4.46 -10.69 -3.60
CA THR A 52 3.41 -9.91 -4.26
C THR A 52 3.40 -10.21 -5.76
N VAL A 53 2.25 -10.59 -6.27
CA VAL A 53 2.07 -10.82 -7.72
C VAL A 53 1.86 -9.48 -8.42
N MET A 54 2.87 -9.04 -9.20
CA MET A 54 2.83 -7.77 -9.96
C MET A 54 2.44 -7.96 -11.44
N SER A 55 2.02 -9.16 -11.84
CA SER A 55 1.65 -9.49 -13.21
C SER A 55 0.16 -9.21 -13.48
N LYS A 56 -0.15 -8.25 -14.36
CA LYS A 56 -1.52 -7.96 -14.80
C LYS A 56 -2.26 -9.23 -15.25
N ARG A 57 -1.61 -10.08 -16.07
CA ARG A 57 -2.22 -11.32 -16.59
C ARG A 57 -2.66 -12.26 -15.47
N LYS A 58 -1.81 -12.45 -14.44
CA LYS A 58 -2.15 -13.30 -13.29
C LYS A 58 -3.25 -12.67 -12.43
N LEU A 59 -3.23 -11.35 -12.25
CA LEU A 59 -4.27 -10.64 -11.50
C LEU A 59 -5.62 -10.68 -12.24
N THR A 60 -5.61 -10.56 -13.58
CA THR A 60 -6.80 -10.72 -14.41
C THR A 60 -7.42 -12.11 -14.21
N GLN A 61 -6.59 -13.15 -14.22
CA GLN A 61 -7.05 -14.53 -13.97
C GLN A 61 -7.77 -14.67 -12.63
N LEU A 62 -7.24 -14.08 -11.55
CA LEU A 62 -7.90 -14.10 -10.22
C LEU A 62 -9.30 -13.49 -10.26
N VAL A 63 -9.47 -12.40 -11.02
CA VAL A 63 -10.78 -11.73 -11.16
C VAL A 63 -11.73 -12.56 -12.03
N GLU A 64 -11.27 -13.10 -13.16
CA GLU A 64 -12.07 -13.89 -14.10
C GLU A 64 -12.54 -15.21 -13.48
N GLU A 65 -11.66 -15.87 -12.72
CA GLU A 65 -11.97 -17.11 -11.99
C GLU A 65 -12.76 -16.85 -10.69
N LYS A 66 -13.08 -15.59 -10.38
CA LYS A 66 -13.83 -15.17 -9.17
C LYS A 66 -13.18 -15.63 -7.85
N LEU A 67 -11.84 -15.70 -7.82
CA LEU A 67 -11.08 -15.98 -6.60
C LEU A 67 -10.96 -14.74 -5.72
N VAL A 68 -11.19 -13.56 -6.30
CA VAL A 68 -11.31 -12.26 -5.64
C VAL A 68 -12.58 -11.56 -6.14
N ASP A 69 -13.11 -10.62 -5.33
CA ASP A 69 -14.37 -9.92 -5.64
C ASP A 69 -14.26 -8.93 -6.81
N GLY A 70 -13.03 -8.51 -7.14
CA GLY A 70 -12.75 -7.58 -8.24
C GLY A 70 -11.38 -6.94 -8.12
N TRP A 71 -11.13 -5.93 -8.95
CA TRP A 71 -9.86 -5.20 -9.00
C TRP A 71 -9.60 -4.35 -7.75
N ASP A 72 -10.62 -4.03 -6.99
CA ASP A 72 -10.58 -3.30 -5.73
C ASP A 72 -10.59 -4.19 -4.47
N ASP A 73 -10.54 -5.51 -4.66
CA ASP A 73 -10.44 -6.44 -3.54
C ASP A 73 -9.23 -6.10 -2.66
N PRO A 74 -9.38 -6.02 -1.31
CA PRO A 74 -8.26 -5.69 -0.41
C PRO A 74 -7.06 -6.64 -0.51
N ARG A 75 -7.23 -7.81 -1.05
CA ARG A 75 -6.17 -8.81 -1.31
C ARG A 75 -5.34 -8.49 -2.55
N MET A 76 -5.86 -7.61 -3.42
CA MET A 76 -5.23 -7.26 -4.69
C MET A 76 -4.19 -6.14 -4.50
N PRO A 77 -3.00 -6.25 -5.10
CA PRO A 77 -1.95 -5.22 -5.04
C PRO A 77 -2.21 -4.08 -6.03
N THR A 78 -3.45 -3.67 -6.18
CA THR A 78 -3.86 -2.51 -6.98
C THR A 78 -3.98 -1.28 -6.10
N ILE A 79 -3.89 -0.09 -6.66
CA ILE A 79 -4.12 1.16 -5.91
C ILE A 79 -5.52 1.16 -5.27
N SER A 80 -6.53 0.65 -5.98
CA SER A 80 -7.89 0.55 -5.45
C SER A 80 -7.99 -0.47 -4.31
N GLY A 81 -7.33 -1.62 -4.42
CA GLY A 81 -7.26 -2.64 -3.37
C GLY A 81 -6.51 -2.13 -2.13
N LEU A 82 -5.37 -1.48 -2.32
CA LEU A 82 -4.60 -0.88 -1.23
C LEU A 82 -5.40 0.21 -0.52
N ARG A 83 -6.09 1.08 -1.27
CA ARG A 83 -6.96 2.11 -0.71
C ARG A 83 -8.09 1.51 0.13
N ARG A 84 -8.75 0.47 -0.38
CA ARG A 84 -9.83 -0.24 0.33
C ARG A 84 -9.32 -0.96 1.57
N ARG A 85 -8.08 -1.45 1.54
CA ARG A 85 -7.38 -2.04 2.68
C ARG A 85 -7.00 -1.03 3.76
N GLY A 86 -7.10 0.27 3.49
CA GLY A 86 -6.80 1.34 4.43
C GLY A 86 -5.40 1.95 4.27
N TYR A 87 -4.70 1.65 3.18
CA TYR A 87 -3.40 2.25 2.88
C TYR A 87 -3.57 3.70 2.44
N THR A 88 -2.85 4.60 3.09
CA THR A 88 -2.93 6.02 2.80
C THR A 88 -2.05 6.41 1.60
N PRO A 89 -2.42 7.44 0.83
CA PRO A 89 -1.56 7.97 -0.22
C PRO A 89 -0.19 8.44 0.29
N ALA A 90 -0.15 9.00 1.52
CA ALA A 90 1.08 9.48 2.15
C ALA A 90 2.07 8.34 2.41
N ALA A 91 1.58 7.22 2.98
CA ALA A 91 2.40 6.05 3.24
C ALA A 91 2.94 5.42 1.95
N ILE A 92 2.11 5.32 0.89
CA ILE A 92 2.54 4.78 -0.41
C ILE A 92 3.60 5.68 -1.05
N ARG A 93 3.44 7.00 -1.01
CA ARG A 93 4.43 7.95 -1.52
C ARG A 93 5.74 7.85 -0.75
N LYS A 94 5.68 7.82 0.58
CA LYS A 94 6.86 7.64 1.44
C LYS A 94 7.61 6.35 1.10
N PHE A 95 6.88 5.25 0.90
CA PHE A 95 7.47 3.98 0.47
C PHE A 95 8.21 4.13 -0.87
N VAL A 96 7.57 4.71 -1.91
CA VAL A 96 8.19 4.90 -3.23
C VAL A 96 9.41 5.83 -3.16
N GLU A 97 9.36 6.89 -2.36
CA GLU A 97 10.48 7.80 -2.12
C GLU A 97 11.64 7.09 -1.41
N THR A 98 11.35 6.23 -0.44
CA THR A 98 12.36 5.45 0.29
C THR A 98 13.04 4.42 -0.61
N VAL A 99 12.29 3.77 -1.49
CA VAL A 99 12.83 2.81 -2.48
C VAL A 99 13.67 3.55 -3.52
N GLY A 100 13.22 4.73 -3.94
CA GLY A 100 13.86 5.54 -4.97
C GLY A 100 13.74 4.93 -6.37
N VAL A 101 14.39 5.59 -7.33
CA VAL A 101 14.45 5.16 -8.74
C VAL A 101 15.82 4.52 -9.00
N ALA A 102 15.82 3.32 -9.56
CA ALA A 102 17.04 2.58 -9.88
C ALA A 102 17.08 2.15 -11.36
N LYS A 103 18.29 1.96 -11.89
CA LYS A 103 18.54 1.37 -13.21
C LYS A 103 18.93 -0.12 -13.14
N ARG A 104 18.67 -0.76 -12.01
CA ARG A 104 18.90 -2.20 -11.80
C ARG A 104 17.65 -2.80 -11.20
N ASP A 105 17.25 -3.96 -11.70
CA ASP A 105 16.13 -4.69 -11.15
C ASP A 105 16.41 -5.08 -9.69
N ASN A 106 15.50 -4.67 -8.82
CA ASN A 106 15.52 -4.97 -7.41
C ASN A 106 14.21 -5.62 -6.99
N ILE A 107 14.28 -6.49 -6.02
CA ILE A 107 13.10 -7.01 -5.32
C ILE A 107 13.09 -6.37 -3.93
N ILE A 108 12.06 -5.62 -3.66
CA ILE A 108 11.88 -4.90 -2.40
C ILE A 108 11.09 -5.77 -1.43
N ASP A 109 11.52 -5.83 -0.19
CA ASP A 109 10.80 -6.51 0.87
C ASP A 109 9.47 -5.80 1.13
N VAL A 110 8.37 -6.57 1.15
CA VAL A 110 7.03 -6.05 1.46
C VAL A 110 6.97 -5.45 2.87
N ALA A 111 7.80 -5.91 3.79
CA ALA A 111 7.91 -5.37 5.14
C ALA A 111 8.25 -3.86 5.15
N LEU A 112 8.98 -3.35 4.15
CA LEU A 112 9.25 -1.92 4.03
C LEU A 112 7.97 -1.13 3.72
N LEU A 113 7.11 -1.64 2.84
CA LEU A 113 5.80 -1.04 2.57
C LEU A 113 4.93 -1.05 3.82
N GLU A 114 4.86 -2.18 4.51
CA GLU A 114 4.09 -2.34 5.76
C GLU A 114 4.61 -1.43 6.86
N TYR A 115 5.93 -1.23 6.95
CA TYR A 115 6.53 -0.28 7.87
C TYR A 115 6.07 1.17 7.60
N CYS A 116 6.12 1.62 6.35
CA CYS A 116 5.68 2.96 5.97
C CYS A 116 4.20 3.19 6.31
N ILE A 117 3.36 2.17 6.09
CA ILE A 117 1.92 2.25 6.40
C ILE A 117 1.70 2.30 7.92
N ARG A 118 2.39 1.44 8.68
CA ARG A 118 2.29 1.41 10.13
C ARG A 118 2.72 2.74 10.74
N GLU A 119 3.80 3.33 10.25
CA GLU A 119 4.28 4.63 10.71
C GLU A 119 3.27 5.77 10.48
N ASP A 120 2.60 5.74 9.32
CA ASP A 120 1.57 6.74 9.00
C ASP A 120 0.30 6.53 9.81
N LEU A 121 -0.19 5.30 9.88
CA LEU A 121 -1.41 4.97 10.62
C LEU A 121 -1.24 5.15 12.13
N ASN A 122 -0.07 4.93 12.70
CA ASN A 122 0.18 5.21 14.11
C ASN A 122 -0.06 6.68 14.48
N LYS A 123 0.16 7.59 13.52
CA LYS A 123 -0.05 9.03 13.72
C LYS A 123 -1.48 9.47 13.42
N THR A 124 -2.11 8.86 12.42
CA THR A 124 -3.35 9.38 11.83
C THR A 124 -4.60 8.58 12.18
N ALA A 125 -4.46 7.30 12.53
CA ALA A 125 -5.60 6.44 12.76
C ALA A 125 -5.96 6.33 14.26
N PRO A 126 -7.25 6.40 14.61
CA PRO A 126 -7.68 6.12 15.97
C PRO A 126 -7.42 4.65 16.31
N ARG A 127 -6.88 4.42 17.50
CA ARG A 127 -6.61 3.06 18.01
C ARG A 127 -7.89 2.43 18.54
N VAL A 128 -8.13 1.21 18.12
CA VAL A 128 -9.23 0.39 18.62
C VAL A 128 -8.69 -0.95 19.11
N MET A 129 -9.42 -1.56 20.03
CA MET A 129 -9.11 -2.89 20.53
C MET A 129 -9.92 -3.90 19.72
N ALA A 130 -9.26 -4.96 19.24
CA ALA A 130 -9.91 -6.08 18.56
C ALA A 130 -9.40 -7.40 19.16
N VAL A 131 -10.30 -8.34 19.39
CA VAL A 131 -9.98 -9.69 19.90
C VAL A 131 -10.37 -10.68 18.80
N LEU A 132 -9.37 -11.29 18.15
CA LEU A 132 -9.60 -12.09 16.93
C LEU A 132 -9.94 -13.56 17.20
N ASP A 133 -9.32 -14.17 18.20
CA ASP A 133 -9.60 -15.55 18.65
C ASP A 133 -10.02 -15.52 20.13
N PRO A 134 -11.28 -15.12 20.42
CA PRO A 134 -11.70 -14.73 21.75
C PRO A 134 -11.85 -15.93 22.68
N VAL A 135 -11.25 -15.82 23.86
CA VAL A 135 -11.51 -16.68 25.03
C VAL A 135 -12.25 -15.86 26.07
N LYS A 136 -13.35 -16.42 26.58
CA LYS A 136 -14.13 -15.77 27.62
C LYS A 136 -13.40 -15.87 28.98
N LEU A 137 -13.12 -14.72 29.56
CA LEU A 137 -12.56 -14.60 30.91
C LEU A 137 -13.65 -14.19 31.92
N VAL A 138 -13.78 -14.92 33.00
CA VAL A 138 -14.74 -14.63 34.07
C VAL A 138 -13.97 -14.30 35.34
N ILE A 139 -14.11 -13.07 35.82
CA ILE A 139 -13.48 -12.60 37.07
C ILE A 139 -14.43 -12.95 38.25
N THR A 140 -14.15 -14.04 38.95
CA THR A 140 -15.06 -14.63 39.95
C THR A 140 -15.35 -13.74 41.14
N ASN A 141 -14.42 -12.85 41.53
CA ASN A 141 -14.56 -11.92 42.66
C ASN A 141 -15.03 -10.51 42.20
N TYR A 142 -15.45 -10.34 40.96
CA TYR A 142 -16.04 -9.08 40.46
C TYR A 142 -17.57 -9.15 40.53
N PRO A 143 -18.27 -8.08 40.99
CA PRO A 143 -19.75 -8.08 41.12
C PRO A 143 -20.43 -8.33 39.75
N GLU A 144 -21.47 -9.17 39.75
CA GLU A 144 -22.14 -9.63 38.51
C GLU A 144 -22.76 -8.49 37.67
N GLU A 145 -23.37 -7.53 38.32
CA GLU A 145 -24.10 -6.45 37.64
C GLU A 145 -23.28 -5.17 37.48
N LYS A 146 -22.01 -5.17 37.96
CA LYS A 146 -21.19 -3.97 37.89
C LYS A 146 -20.51 -3.83 36.54
N VAL A 147 -20.71 -2.67 35.91
CA VAL A 147 -19.98 -2.24 34.69
C VAL A 147 -19.27 -0.94 35.04
N GLU A 148 -17.96 -0.92 34.85
CA GLU A 148 -17.14 0.29 34.94
C GLU A 148 -16.81 0.78 33.54
N TRP A 149 -16.87 2.10 33.34
CA TRP A 149 -16.53 2.73 32.08
C TRP A 149 -15.13 3.34 32.20
N LEU A 150 -14.17 2.68 31.58
CA LEU A 150 -12.79 3.12 31.55
C LEU A 150 -12.58 4.07 30.38
N GLN A 151 -11.69 5.04 30.54
CA GLN A 151 -11.25 5.90 29.45
C GLN A 151 -10.02 5.27 28.76
N ALA A 152 -10.09 5.12 27.44
CA ALA A 152 -8.99 4.69 26.63
C ALA A 152 -8.68 5.77 25.58
N GLU A 153 -7.42 6.11 25.43
CA GLU A 153 -6.95 7.07 24.42
C GLU A 153 -7.18 6.53 23.00
N ASN A 154 -7.64 7.37 22.10
CA ASN A 154 -7.77 7.04 20.68
C ASN A 154 -6.43 7.15 19.94
N SER A 155 -5.47 7.91 20.47
CA SER A 155 -4.09 7.97 20.01
C SER A 155 -3.17 8.30 21.18
N GLN A 156 -1.94 7.80 21.13
CA GLN A 156 -0.88 8.17 22.06
C GLN A 156 -0.06 9.37 21.58
N GLU A 157 -0.15 9.68 20.28
CA GLU A 157 0.65 10.73 19.62
C GLU A 157 -0.17 12.00 19.35
N ASP A 158 -1.49 11.88 19.26
CA ASP A 158 -2.39 12.99 18.94
C ASP A 158 -3.56 13.05 19.95
N GLU A 159 -3.43 13.91 20.93
CA GLU A 159 -4.46 14.15 21.95
C GLU A 159 -5.77 14.71 21.36
N SER A 160 -5.72 15.32 20.17
CA SER A 160 -6.91 15.87 19.52
C SER A 160 -7.93 14.80 19.11
N LEU A 161 -7.48 13.54 18.96
CA LEU A 161 -8.34 12.38 18.70
C LEU A 161 -9.15 11.96 19.94
N GLY A 162 -8.84 12.51 21.13
CA GLY A 162 -9.62 12.34 22.34
C GLY A 162 -9.63 10.91 22.89
N PHE A 163 -10.69 10.61 23.66
CA PHE A 163 -10.83 9.36 24.38
C PHE A 163 -12.11 8.64 24.00
N ARG A 164 -12.12 7.33 24.14
CA ARG A 164 -13.32 6.50 24.08
C ARG A 164 -13.60 5.84 25.42
N LYS A 165 -14.87 5.53 25.69
CA LYS A 165 -15.27 4.75 26.85
C LYS A 165 -15.26 3.26 26.50
N VAL A 166 -14.60 2.47 27.33
CA VAL A 166 -14.53 1.01 27.19
C VAL A 166 -15.20 0.38 28.42
N PRO A 167 -16.21 -0.51 28.23
CA PRO A 167 -16.85 -1.18 29.35
C PRO A 167 -15.92 -2.23 29.94
N PHE A 168 -15.86 -2.28 31.28
CA PHE A 168 -15.19 -3.33 32.03
C PHE A 168 -16.21 -3.99 32.95
N SER A 169 -16.32 -5.31 32.88
CA SER A 169 -17.30 -6.08 33.64
C SER A 169 -16.70 -7.41 34.11
N ARG A 170 -17.51 -8.21 34.82
CA ARG A 170 -17.14 -9.55 35.27
C ARG A 170 -16.76 -10.49 34.11
N GLU A 171 -17.41 -10.34 32.95
CA GLU A 171 -17.15 -11.13 31.77
C GLU A 171 -16.40 -10.26 30.75
N LEU A 172 -15.26 -10.75 30.31
CA LEU A 172 -14.39 -10.12 29.32
C LEU A 172 -13.99 -11.14 28.25
N TYR A 173 -13.42 -10.65 27.16
CA TYR A 173 -12.83 -11.47 26.13
C TYR A 173 -11.37 -11.07 25.93
N ILE A 174 -10.50 -12.06 25.89
CA ILE A 174 -9.05 -11.89 25.67
C ILE A 174 -8.63 -12.74 24.47
N GLU A 175 -7.49 -12.45 23.87
CA GLU A 175 -6.89 -13.32 22.88
C GLU A 175 -6.52 -14.67 23.51
N LYS A 176 -6.65 -15.74 22.74
CA LYS A 176 -6.26 -17.08 23.20
C LYS A 176 -4.77 -17.17 23.53
N GLU A 177 -3.94 -16.39 22.83
CA GLU A 177 -2.49 -16.35 23.06
C GLU A 177 -2.12 -15.65 24.37
N ASP A 178 -3.03 -14.84 24.95
CA ASP A 178 -2.83 -14.15 26.23
C ASP A 178 -3.18 -15.02 27.44
N PHE A 179 -3.71 -16.24 27.21
CA PHE A 179 -4.07 -17.23 28.25
C PHE A 179 -3.03 -18.33 28.36
#